data_88184684e0fa550aa9637b4a48cd8eff
#
_entry.id   88184684e0fa550aa9637b4a48cd8eff
#
_cell.length_a   1.000
_cell.length_b   1.000
_cell.length_c   1.000
_cell.angle_alpha   90.00
_cell.angle_beta   90.00
_cell.angle_gamma   90.00
#
_symmetry.space_group_name_H-M   'P 1'
#
loop_
_entity.id
_entity.type
_entity.pdbx_description
1 polymer ?
#
loop_
_entity_poly.entity_id
_entity_poly.type
_entity_poly.pdbx_seq_one_letter_code
_entity_poly.pdbx_strand_id
1 'polypeptide(L)'
;EEQLLAGNDEEQALKVLKLGHTDYVDVCKVNNEHFNFVCAVGAYSDISYATKREKKKVLGRFAYYFYAIGELFRRKSLTVDIQTRDKEFTVKTPFILALNSKNVGGFPVNFDYSAKDGLIEIYITKPGLFNGILHYLFKRIGKIKIKTDYIKMSVHENEYWCFDGEKGDLKEVEISVLKKELKVIGIVKK
;
A
#
# COMPACT_ATOMS: atom_id res chain seq x y z
N GLU A 1 5.88 2.54 10.82
CA GLU A 1 6.30 2.64 12.24
C GLU A 1 6.56 1.28 12.88
N GLU A 2 5.73 0.27 12.62
CA GLU A 2 5.93 -1.10 13.16
C GLU A 2 7.09 -1.86 12.49
N GLN A 3 7.63 -1.33 11.43
CA GLN A 3 8.76 -1.94 10.70
C GLN A 3 10.11 -1.50 11.26
N LEU A 4 10.14 -0.40 11.96
CA LEU A 4 11.28 0.08 12.71
C LEU A 4 11.19 -0.46 14.14
N LEU A 5 12.32 -0.82 14.74
CA LEU A 5 12.37 -1.38 16.09
C LEU A 5 11.88 -0.46 17.20
N ALA A 6 11.63 0.81 16.90
CA ALA A 6 10.89 1.68 17.78
C ALA A 6 9.43 1.22 17.79
N GLY A 7 9.09 0.30 18.67
CA GLY A 7 7.70 -0.06 18.95
C GLY A 7 6.91 1.15 19.47
N ASN A 8 5.62 0.96 19.74
CA ASN A 8 4.71 1.98 20.30
C ASN A 8 5.12 2.54 21.69
N ASP A 9 6.33 2.24 22.14
CA ASP A 9 6.87 2.66 23.43
C ASP A 9 7.90 3.77 23.21
N GLU A 10 7.60 4.96 23.72
CA GLU A 10 8.44 6.15 23.64
C GLU A 10 9.84 5.92 24.23
N GLU A 11 9.96 5.10 25.29
CA GLU A 11 11.26 4.76 25.85
C GLU A 11 12.13 3.91 24.90
N GLN A 12 11.52 2.98 24.17
CA GLN A 12 12.25 2.19 23.18
C GLN A 12 12.69 3.05 21.99
N ALA A 13 11.83 3.95 21.54
CA ALA A 13 12.18 4.91 20.48
C ALA A 13 13.37 5.78 20.91
N LEU A 14 13.37 6.31 22.12
CA LEU A 14 14.48 7.09 22.66
C LEU A 14 15.78 6.28 22.80
N LYS A 15 15.70 5.00 23.20
CA LYS A 15 16.85 4.10 23.24
C LYS A 15 17.46 3.88 21.85
N VAL A 16 16.60 3.64 20.84
CA VAL A 16 17.05 3.46 19.44
C VAL A 16 17.74 4.72 18.92
N LEU A 17 17.17 5.90 19.19
CA LEU A 17 17.77 7.19 18.83
C LEU A 17 19.12 7.41 19.50
N LYS A 18 19.24 7.11 20.81
CA LYS A 18 20.49 7.25 21.58
C LYS A 18 21.59 6.31 21.10
N LEU A 19 21.24 5.09 20.68
CA LEU A 19 22.19 4.13 20.12
C LEU A 19 22.75 4.58 18.77
N GLY A 20 22.04 5.43 18.04
CA GLY A 20 22.48 6.01 16.77
C GLY A 20 22.70 4.98 15.65
N HIS A 21 22.21 3.76 15.80
CA HIS A 21 22.29 2.78 14.72
C HIS A 21 21.45 3.24 13.53
N THR A 22 22.03 3.15 12.36
CA THR A 22 21.34 3.50 11.11
C THR A 22 21.29 2.31 10.17
N ASP A 23 20.23 2.25 9.38
CA ASP A 23 20.04 1.23 8.36
C ASP A 23 19.48 1.89 7.08
N TYR A 24 19.55 1.17 5.97
CA TYR A 24 19.05 1.64 4.69
C TYR A 24 17.89 0.77 4.23
N VAL A 25 16.81 1.41 3.80
CA VAL A 25 15.62 0.73 3.30
C VAL A 25 15.26 1.21 1.90
N ASP A 26 14.48 0.41 1.22
CA ASP A 26 13.96 0.73 -0.09
C ASP A 26 12.89 1.82 0.01
N VAL A 27 12.85 2.71 -0.96
CA VAL A 27 11.80 3.72 -1.13
C VAL A 27 11.25 3.64 -2.55
N CYS A 28 9.97 3.88 -2.72
CA CYS A 28 9.37 3.88 -4.04
C CYS A 28 9.27 5.30 -4.60
N LYS A 29 9.82 5.49 -5.79
CA LYS A 29 9.56 6.68 -6.59
C LYS A 29 8.30 6.45 -7.41
N VAL A 30 7.39 7.41 -7.41
CA VAL A 30 6.18 7.42 -8.23
C VAL A 30 6.09 8.74 -8.98
N ASN A 31 6.22 8.69 -10.31
CA ASN A 31 6.34 9.89 -11.15
C ASN A 31 7.44 10.83 -10.61
N ASN A 32 7.08 12.01 -10.10
CA ASN A 32 7.98 12.99 -9.51
C ASN A 32 7.98 13.00 -7.97
N GLU A 33 7.23 12.10 -7.35
CA GLU A 33 7.06 11.99 -5.90
C GLU A 33 7.65 10.69 -5.36
N HIS A 34 7.55 10.49 -4.03
CA HIS A 34 7.97 9.27 -3.37
C HIS A 34 6.90 8.81 -2.39
N PHE A 35 6.83 7.50 -2.18
CA PHE A 35 6.05 6.94 -1.09
C PHE A 35 6.85 5.84 -0.38
N ASN A 36 6.58 5.66 0.90
CA ASN A 36 7.33 4.73 1.74
C ASN A 36 6.56 3.43 2.02
N PHE A 37 5.23 3.48 2.03
CA PHE A 37 4.42 2.37 2.51
C PHE A 37 3.46 1.84 1.47
N VAL A 38 2.62 2.70 0.89
CA VAL A 38 1.51 2.25 0.06
C VAL A 38 1.14 3.23 -1.05
N CYS A 39 0.92 2.69 -2.24
CA CYS A 39 0.25 3.38 -3.34
C CYS A 39 -1.00 2.59 -3.71
N ALA A 40 -2.15 3.27 -3.85
CA ALA A 40 -3.43 2.61 -4.08
C ALA A 40 -4.33 3.39 -5.03
N VAL A 41 -5.20 2.66 -5.76
CA VAL A 41 -6.28 3.24 -6.58
C VAL A 41 -7.54 2.40 -6.49
N GLY A 42 -8.70 3.03 -6.51
CA GLY A 42 -10.01 2.39 -6.52
C GLY A 42 -10.73 2.46 -5.16
N ALA A 43 -11.44 1.42 -4.79
CA ALA A 43 -12.41 1.41 -3.68
C ALA A 43 -11.90 1.93 -2.33
N TYR A 44 -10.60 1.90 -2.08
CA TYR A 44 -10.02 2.34 -0.80
C TYR A 44 -9.34 3.71 -0.85
N SER A 45 -9.13 4.28 -2.03
CA SER A 45 -8.46 5.57 -2.17
C SER A 45 -9.22 6.70 -1.50
N ASP A 46 -10.56 6.69 -1.54
CA ASP A 46 -11.41 7.73 -0.94
C ASP A 46 -11.58 7.61 0.58
N ILE A 47 -11.28 6.46 1.18
CA ILE A 47 -11.48 6.25 2.62
C ILE A 47 -10.55 7.15 3.43
N SER A 48 -9.34 7.38 2.96
CA SER A 48 -8.41 8.29 3.62
C SER A 48 -8.89 9.73 3.63
N TYR A 49 -9.72 10.15 2.66
CA TYR A 49 -10.28 11.50 2.56
C TYR A 49 -11.63 11.67 3.26
N ALA A 50 -12.52 10.66 3.17
CA ALA A 50 -13.89 10.75 3.67
C ALA A 50 -14.02 10.62 5.18
N THR A 51 -13.04 10.04 5.85
CA THR A 51 -13.09 9.84 7.30
C THR A 51 -12.69 11.13 8.02
N LYS A 52 -13.64 12.01 8.34
CA LYS A 52 -13.41 13.19 9.19
C LYS A 52 -12.70 12.76 10.48
N ARG A 53 -11.66 13.53 10.88
CA ARG A 53 -10.82 13.29 12.08
C ARG A 53 -11.62 12.95 13.34
N GLU A 54 -12.84 13.49 13.48
CA GLU A 54 -13.72 13.25 14.62
C GLU A 54 -14.29 11.84 14.70
N LYS A 55 -14.61 11.20 13.56
CA LYS A 55 -15.14 9.81 13.55
C LYS A 55 -14.08 8.75 13.84
N LYS A 56 -12.80 9.04 13.56
CA LYS A 56 -11.68 8.17 13.93
C LYS A 56 -11.51 8.01 15.46
N LYS A 57 -11.90 9.01 16.24
CA LYS A 57 -11.79 8.98 17.72
C LYS A 57 -12.84 8.10 18.41
N VAL A 58 -14.05 7.98 17.84
CA VAL A 58 -15.19 7.36 18.53
C VAL A 58 -15.32 5.86 18.24
N LEU A 59 -15.07 5.40 17.04
CA LEU A 59 -15.27 3.98 16.64
C LEU A 59 -13.99 3.20 16.44
N GLY A 60 -12.81 3.80 16.58
CA GLY A 60 -11.52 3.12 16.48
C GLY A 60 -11.27 2.45 15.12
N ARG A 61 -10.37 1.48 15.13
CA ARG A 61 -9.94 0.72 13.93
C ARG A 61 -11.10 -0.02 13.23
N PHE A 62 -12.12 -0.44 13.97
CA PHE A 62 -13.27 -1.18 13.42
C PHE A 62 -14.16 -0.35 12.49
N ALA A 63 -14.36 0.94 12.75
CA ALA A 63 -15.14 1.80 11.85
C ALA A 63 -14.50 1.95 10.47
N TYR A 64 -13.17 2.01 10.44
CA TYR A 64 -12.43 2.04 9.19
C TYR A 64 -12.70 0.79 8.34
N TYR A 65 -12.77 -0.39 8.98
CA TYR A 65 -13.07 -1.63 8.28
C TYR A 65 -14.49 -1.71 7.74
N PHE A 66 -15.48 -1.34 8.55
CA PHE A 66 -16.88 -1.36 8.10
C PHE A 66 -17.10 -0.38 6.95
N TYR A 67 -16.43 0.76 6.99
CA TYR A 67 -16.51 1.73 5.90
C TYR A 67 -15.80 1.22 4.64
N ALA A 68 -14.61 0.65 4.79
CA ALA A 68 -13.84 0.05 3.70
C ALA A 68 -14.60 -1.12 3.03
N ILE A 69 -15.23 -1.95 3.83
CA ILE A 69 -16.09 -3.03 3.36
C ILE A 69 -17.30 -2.47 2.58
N GLY A 70 -17.96 -1.45 3.12
CA GLY A 70 -19.11 -0.80 2.46
C GLY A 70 -18.78 -0.20 1.10
N GLU A 71 -17.60 0.41 0.96
CA GLU A 71 -17.14 0.98 -0.31
C GLU A 71 -16.78 -0.09 -1.35
N LEU A 72 -16.27 -1.24 -0.94
CA LEU A 72 -16.06 -2.39 -1.85
C LEU A 72 -17.34 -2.84 -2.57
N PHE A 73 -18.50 -2.72 -1.88
CA PHE A 73 -19.80 -3.08 -2.46
C PHE A 73 -20.38 -2.01 -3.38
N ARG A 74 -19.89 -0.77 -3.30
CA ARG A 74 -20.46 0.37 -4.03
C ARG A 74 -19.75 0.67 -5.35
N ARG A 75 -18.47 0.30 -5.50
CA ARG A 75 -17.67 0.74 -6.63
C ARG A 75 -17.72 -0.20 -7.82
N LYS A 76 -17.82 0.42 -8.99
CA LYS A 76 -17.61 -0.23 -10.29
C LYS A 76 -16.12 -0.61 -10.43
N SER A 77 -15.86 -1.69 -11.13
CA SER A 77 -14.49 -2.07 -11.47
C SER A 77 -13.85 -1.01 -12.36
N LEU A 78 -12.59 -0.73 -12.09
CA LEU A 78 -11.71 0.06 -12.92
C LEU A 78 -11.10 -0.80 -14.01
N THR A 79 -10.83 -0.19 -15.17
CA THR A 79 -10.02 -0.77 -16.23
C THR A 79 -8.62 -0.19 -16.13
N VAL A 80 -7.63 -1.04 -15.95
CA VAL A 80 -6.24 -0.62 -15.73
C VAL A 80 -5.31 -1.33 -16.69
N ASP A 81 -4.54 -0.57 -17.45
CA ASP A 81 -3.44 -1.08 -18.24
C ASP A 81 -2.21 -1.15 -17.35
N ILE A 82 -1.53 -2.27 -17.39
CA ILE A 82 -0.38 -2.58 -16.53
C ILE A 82 0.77 -2.99 -17.42
N GLN A 83 1.90 -2.33 -17.24
CA GLN A 83 3.15 -2.62 -17.91
C GLN A 83 4.25 -2.85 -16.86
N THR A 84 4.86 -4.01 -16.91
CA THR A 84 6.10 -4.35 -16.19
C THR A 84 7.25 -4.40 -17.18
N ARG A 85 8.47 -4.75 -16.73
CA ARG A 85 9.60 -4.94 -17.65
C ARG A 85 9.35 -6.03 -18.69
N ASP A 86 8.58 -7.07 -18.35
CA ASP A 86 8.44 -8.30 -19.14
C ASP A 86 7.05 -8.50 -19.72
N LYS A 87 6.05 -7.79 -19.24
CA LYS A 87 4.64 -8.05 -19.56
C LYS A 87 3.83 -6.77 -19.64
N GLU A 88 2.87 -6.78 -20.54
CA GLU A 88 1.83 -5.76 -20.67
C GLU A 88 0.47 -6.45 -20.77
N PHE A 89 -0.50 -5.98 -19.99
CA PHE A 89 -1.85 -6.53 -19.98
C PHE A 89 -2.85 -5.57 -19.35
N THR A 90 -4.13 -5.74 -19.68
CA THR A 90 -5.23 -4.95 -19.12
C THR A 90 -6.03 -5.80 -18.13
N VAL A 91 -6.42 -5.20 -17.01
CA VAL A 91 -7.25 -5.86 -16.01
C VAL A 91 -8.49 -5.02 -15.66
N LYS A 92 -9.57 -5.71 -15.29
CA LYS A 92 -10.71 -5.09 -14.60
C LYS A 92 -10.64 -5.42 -13.12
N THR A 93 -10.59 -4.40 -12.26
CA THR A 93 -10.37 -4.57 -10.83
C THR A 93 -11.13 -3.50 -10.02
N PRO A 94 -11.70 -3.83 -8.86
CA PRO A 94 -12.25 -2.82 -7.96
C PRO A 94 -11.18 -1.98 -7.28
N PHE A 95 -9.95 -2.52 -7.11
CA PHE A 95 -8.82 -1.74 -6.60
C PHE A 95 -7.47 -2.41 -6.83
N ILE A 96 -6.42 -1.59 -6.84
CA ILE A 96 -5.01 -2.00 -6.86
C ILE A 96 -4.32 -1.43 -5.63
N LEU A 97 -3.41 -2.23 -5.07
CA LEU A 97 -2.60 -1.89 -3.92
C LEU A 97 -1.13 -2.24 -4.22
N ALA A 98 -0.27 -1.23 -4.27
CA ALA A 98 1.17 -1.40 -4.38
C ALA A 98 1.79 -1.16 -3.01
N LEU A 99 2.48 -2.17 -2.47
CA LEU A 99 2.97 -2.21 -1.10
C LEU A 99 4.49 -2.26 -1.04
N ASN A 100 5.08 -1.24 -0.42
CA ASN A 100 6.45 -1.24 0.08
C ASN A 100 6.44 -1.37 1.61
N SER A 101 5.50 -2.14 2.15
CA SER A 101 5.32 -2.31 3.58
C SER A 101 4.72 -3.68 3.90
N LYS A 102 4.95 -4.15 5.12
CA LYS A 102 4.31 -5.36 5.64
C LYS A 102 2.84 -5.11 5.99
N ASN A 103 2.56 -3.93 6.53
CA ASN A 103 1.27 -3.60 7.12
C ASN A 103 0.59 -2.46 6.36
N VAL A 104 -0.74 -2.50 6.34
CA VAL A 104 -1.59 -1.40 5.88
C VAL A 104 -2.60 -1.10 6.96
N GLY A 105 -2.61 0.14 7.47
CA GLY A 105 -3.53 0.54 8.54
C GLY A 105 -3.38 -0.28 9.82
N GLY A 106 -2.17 -0.80 10.13
CA GLY A 106 -1.88 -1.63 11.29
C GLY A 106 -2.18 -3.14 11.11
N PHE A 107 -2.53 -3.59 9.89
CA PHE A 107 -2.82 -4.99 9.59
C PHE A 107 -1.76 -5.60 8.68
N PRO A 108 -1.24 -6.79 9.00
CA PRO A 108 -0.30 -7.51 8.16
C PRO A 108 -1.00 -8.00 6.89
N VAL A 109 -0.68 -7.39 5.76
CA VAL A 109 -1.24 -7.71 4.44
C VAL A 109 -0.19 -8.34 3.54
N ASN A 110 1.05 -7.89 3.64
CA ASN A 110 2.16 -8.33 2.81
C ASN A 110 3.12 -9.20 3.61
N PHE A 111 2.94 -10.51 3.54
CA PHE A 111 3.74 -11.47 4.30
C PHE A 111 5.12 -11.75 3.69
N ASP A 112 5.31 -11.43 2.40
CA ASP A 112 6.57 -11.63 1.67
C ASP A 112 7.40 -10.34 1.59
N TYR A 113 7.02 -9.33 2.36
CA TYR A 113 7.70 -8.04 2.40
C TYR A 113 9.15 -8.14 2.85
N SER A 114 10.01 -7.44 2.14
CA SER A 114 11.37 -7.15 2.55
C SER A 114 11.68 -5.67 2.29
N ALA A 115 12.21 -4.99 3.31
CA ALA A 115 12.56 -3.58 3.21
C ALA A 115 13.81 -3.29 2.37
N LYS A 116 14.47 -4.32 1.80
CA LYS A 116 15.84 -4.19 1.25
C LYS A 116 16.08 -5.04 0.00
N ASP A 117 15.05 -5.65 -0.56
CA ASP A 117 15.21 -6.53 -1.74
C ASP A 117 15.14 -5.77 -3.08
N GLY A 118 14.73 -4.50 -3.05
CA GLY A 118 14.58 -3.67 -4.23
C GLY A 118 13.32 -3.97 -5.02
N LEU A 119 12.31 -4.57 -4.39
CA LEU A 119 11.08 -4.99 -5.05
C LEU A 119 9.84 -4.48 -4.30
N ILE A 120 8.78 -4.23 -5.05
CA ILE A 120 7.46 -3.86 -4.54
C ILE A 120 6.44 -4.95 -4.88
N GLU A 121 5.50 -5.19 -3.99
CA GLU A 121 4.40 -6.11 -4.22
C GLU A 121 3.13 -5.37 -4.66
N ILE A 122 2.61 -5.76 -5.82
CA ILE A 122 1.37 -5.22 -6.38
C ILE A 122 0.27 -6.27 -6.22
N TYR A 123 -0.79 -5.88 -5.55
CA TYR A 123 -1.99 -6.69 -5.35
C TYR A 123 -3.14 -6.15 -6.17
N ILE A 124 -3.65 -6.95 -7.09
CA ILE A 124 -4.77 -6.62 -7.97
C ILE A 124 -5.94 -7.53 -7.59
N THR A 125 -7.02 -6.94 -7.13
CA THR A 125 -8.20 -7.70 -6.69
C THR A 125 -9.08 -8.05 -7.89
N LYS A 126 -9.53 -9.29 -7.98
CA LYS A 126 -10.51 -9.67 -9.01
C LYS A 126 -11.91 -9.17 -8.66
N PRO A 127 -12.73 -8.76 -9.64
CA PRO A 127 -14.13 -8.40 -9.41
C PRO A 127 -14.89 -9.55 -8.78
N GLY A 128 -15.75 -9.24 -7.80
CA GLY A 128 -16.60 -10.23 -7.13
C GLY A 128 -16.91 -9.84 -5.69
N LEU A 129 -18.16 -10.07 -5.30
CA LEU A 129 -18.75 -9.55 -4.06
C LEU A 129 -18.01 -9.94 -2.77
N PHE A 130 -17.33 -11.09 -2.76
CA PHE A 130 -16.66 -11.66 -1.59
C PHE A 130 -15.14 -11.68 -1.69
N ASN A 131 -14.56 -11.29 -2.83
CA ASN A 131 -13.14 -11.52 -3.08
C ASN A 131 -12.20 -10.72 -2.17
N GLY A 132 -12.56 -9.51 -1.78
CA GLY A 132 -11.72 -8.70 -0.89
C GLY A 132 -11.66 -9.22 0.55
N ILE A 133 -12.81 -9.53 1.14
CA ILE A 133 -12.94 -9.98 2.53
C ILE A 133 -12.49 -11.43 2.68
N LEU A 134 -12.97 -12.32 1.81
CA LEU A 134 -12.56 -13.73 1.82
C LEU A 134 -11.06 -13.87 1.54
N HIS A 135 -10.49 -13.01 0.68
CA HIS A 135 -9.07 -13.04 0.42
C HIS A 135 -8.25 -12.69 1.64
N TYR A 136 -8.65 -11.66 2.39
CA TYR A 136 -8.01 -11.32 3.65
C TYR A 136 -8.11 -12.44 4.69
N LEU A 137 -9.31 -13.04 4.82
CA LEU A 137 -9.56 -14.09 5.80
C LEU A 137 -8.90 -15.43 5.44
N PHE A 138 -8.82 -15.77 4.16
CA PHE A 138 -8.42 -17.12 3.69
C PHE A 138 -7.14 -17.14 2.85
N LYS A 139 -6.44 -16.01 2.65
CA LYS A 139 -5.16 -15.88 1.91
C LYS A 139 -5.16 -16.40 0.45
N ARG A 140 -6.30 -16.80 -0.12
CA ARG A 140 -6.30 -17.67 -1.30
C ARG A 140 -7.13 -17.26 -2.51
N ILE A 141 -8.08 -16.33 -2.40
CA ILE A 141 -9.09 -16.17 -3.46
C ILE A 141 -8.97 -14.81 -4.16
N GLY A 142 -8.85 -14.87 -5.49
CA GLY A 142 -9.17 -13.74 -6.40
C GLY A 142 -8.20 -12.59 -6.48
N LYS A 143 -6.89 -12.78 -6.28
CA LYS A 143 -5.87 -11.75 -6.56
C LYS A 143 -4.87 -12.17 -7.62
N ILE A 144 -4.34 -11.16 -8.32
CA ILE A 144 -3.07 -11.25 -9.04
C ILE A 144 -2.04 -10.57 -8.14
N LYS A 145 -0.92 -11.26 -7.88
CA LYS A 145 0.23 -10.69 -7.17
C LYS A 145 1.37 -10.56 -8.16
N ILE A 146 1.94 -9.37 -8.24
CA ILE A 146 3.16 -9.08 -9.01
C ILE A 146 4.21 -8.62 -8.02
N LYS A 147 5.43 -9.12 -8.14
CA LYS A 147 6.60 -8.62 -7.42
C LYS A 147 7.59 -8.10 -8.46
N THR A 148 7.93 -6.81 -8.39
CA THR A 148 8.73 -6.15 -9.42
C THR A 148 9.47 -4.95 -8.84
N ASP A 149 10.53 -4.52 -9.53
CA ASP A 149 11.25 -3.27 -9.25
C ASP A 149 10.70 -2.07 -10.05
N TYR A 150 9.85 -2.36 -11.06
CA TYR A 150 9.29 -1.34 -11.94
C TYR A 150 7.89 -1.74 -12.42
N ILE A 151 6.97 -0.80 -12.40
CA ILE A 151 5.64 -0.96 -12.96
C ILE A 151 5.07 0.40 -13.41
N LYS A 152 4.43 0.38 -14.56
CA LYS A 152 3.60 1.48 -15.06
C LYS A 152 2.14 1.04 -15.07
N MET A 153 1.24 1.89 -14.57
CA MET A 153 -0.18 1.59 -14.50
C MET A 153 -0.98 2.81 -14.95
N SER A 154 -1.95 2.59 -15.84
CA SER A 154 -2.83 3.63 -16.37
C SER A 154 -4.30 3.24 -16.17
N VAL A 155 -5.04 4.06 -15.45
CA VAL A 155 -6.48 3.88 -15.17
C VAL A 155 -7.29 4.60 -16.23
N HIS A 156 -8.25 3.89 -16.85
CA HIS A 156 -9.10 4.49 -17.90
C HIS A 156 -10.13 5.47 -17.31
N GLU A 157 -10.62 5.20 -16.13
CA GLU A 157 -11.59 6.01 -15.42
C GLU A 157 -10.91 7.28 -14.83
N ASN A 158 -11.72 8.25 -14.44
CA ASN A 158 -11.22 9.49 -13.83
C ASN A 158 -11.01 9.32 -12.32
N GLU A 159 -10.01 8.52 -11.96
CA GLU A 159 -9.67 8.20 -10.57
C GLU A 159 -8.28 8.72 -10.22
N TYR A 160 -8.10 9.06 -8.94
CA TYR A 160 -6.84 9.48 -8.37
C TYR A 160 -6.15 8.32 -7.67
N TRP A 161 -4.85 8.28 -7.80
CA TRP A 161 -4.02 7.45 -6.95
C TRP A 161 -3.89 8.06 -5.55
N CYS A 162 -3.61 7.23 -4.56
CA CYS A 162 -3.35 7.63 -3.19
C CYS A 162 -1.96 7.15 -2.80
N PHE A 163 -1.11 8.03 -2.29
CA PHE A 163 0.25 7.73 -1.84
C PHE A 163 0.34 7.97 -0.34
N ASP A 164 0.69 6.94 0.43
CA ASP A 164 0.81 6.98 1.90
C ASP A 164 -0.38 7.65 2.64
N GLY A 165 -1.58 7.59 2.04
CA GLY A 165 -2.81 8.16 2.58
C GLY A 165 -3.13 9.57 2.06
N GLU A 166 -2.32 10.15 1.19
CA GLU A 166 -2.55 11.44 0.55
C GLU A 166 -3.01 11.26 -0.91
N LYS A 167 -3.75 12.25 -1.41
CA LYS A 167 -4.22 12.24 -2.80
C LYS A 167 -3.05 12.57 -3.73
N GLY A 168 -2.76 11.63 -4.62
CA GLY A 168 -1.72 11.76 -5.62
C GLY A 168 -2.26 12.10 -7.02
N ASP A 169 -1.51 11.66 -8.02
CA ASP A 169 -1.77 11.95 -9.42
C ASP A 169 -3.00 11.25 -9.99
N LEU A 170 -3.46 11.77 -11.09
CA LEU A 170 -4.56 11.25 -11.88
C LEU A 170 -4.07 10.23 -12.89
N LYS A 171 -4.87 9.17 -13.07
CA LYS A 171 -4.82 8.19 -14.14
C LYS A 171 -3.55 7.37 -14.26
N GLU A 172 -2.38 7.97 -14.42
CA GLU A 172 -1.16 7.23 -14.70
C GLU A 172 -0.12 7.38 -13.60
N VAL A 173 0.45 6.25 -13.21
CA VAL A 173 1.59 6.18 -12.31
C VAL A 173 2.67 5.29 -12.88
N GLU A 174 3.91 5.75 -12.75
CA GLU A 174 5.11 4.99 -13.01
C GLU A 174 5.88 4.83 -11.72
N ILE A 175 5.99 3.60 -11.23
CA ILE A 175 6.63 3.27 -9.95
C ILE A 175 7.94 2.55 -10.21
N SER A 176 9.00 3.03 -9.57
CA SER A 176 10.30 2.37 -9.52
C SER A 176 10.81 2.28 -8.09
N VAL A 177 11.44 1.16 -7.75
CA VAL A 177 12.00 0.95 -6.41
C VAL A 177 13.45 1.44 -6.39
N LEU A 178 13.72 2.41 -5.51
CA LEU A 178 15.06 2.90 -5.21
C LEU A 178 15.62 2.07 -4.06
N LYS A 179 16.46 1.09 -4.41
CA LYS A 179 16.96 0.10 -3.47
C LYS A 179 17.92 0.73 -2.46
N LYS A 180 17.60 0.58 -1.16
CA LYS A 180 18.42 1.07 -0.04
C LYS A 180 18.76 2.55 -0.12
N GLU A 181 17.84 3.37 -0.61
CA GLU A 181 18.05 4.81 -0.80
C GLU A 181 17.74 5.61 0.47
N LEU A 182 16.75 5.15 1.25
CA LEU A 182 16.31 5.86 2.45
C LEU A 182 17.10 5.40 3.67
N LYS A 183 17.86 6.32 4.27
CA LYS A 183 18.54 6.10 5.54
C LYS A 183 17.57 6.29 6.71
N VAL A 184 17.44 5.29 7.55
CA VAL A 184 16.59 5.31 8.75
C VAL A 184 17.40 5.11 10.02
N ILE A 185 16.92 5.66 11.13
CA ILE A 185 17.51 5.42 12.45
C ILE A 185 16.84 4.17 13.05
N GLY A 186 17.64 3.16 13.35
CA GLY A 186 17.18 1.87 13.85
C GLY A 186 17.71 0.70 13.03
N ILE A 187 17.29 -0.50 13.39
CA ILE A 187 17.61 -1.73 12.65
C ILE A 187 16.32 -2.32 12.10
N VAL A 188 16.24 -2.43 10.79
CA VAL A 188 15.08 -3.06 10.15
C VAL A 188 15.27 -4.57 10.17
N LYS A 189 14.36 -5.28 10.85
CA LYS A 189 14.34 -6.75 10.83
C LYS A 189 14.03 -7.25 9.42
N LYS A 190 14.76 -8.28 9.01
CA LYS A 190 14.48 -9.00 7.76
C LYS A 190 13.13 -9.70 7.80
#